data_9dbfbde4babb0efb4110b7b59a887e6a
#
_entry.id   9dbfbde4babb0efb4110b7b59a887e6a
#
_cell.length_a   1.000
_cell.length_b   1.000
_cell.length_c   1.000
_cell.angle_alpha   90.00
_cell.angle_beta   90.00
_cell.angle_gamma   90.00
#
_symmetry.space_group_name_H-M   'P 1'
#
loop_
_entity.id
_entity.type
_entity.pdbx_description
1 polymer ?
#
loop_
_entity_poly.entity_id
_entity_poly.type
_entity_poly.pdbx_seq_one_letter_code
_entity_poly.pdbx_strand_id
1 'polypeptide(L)' 'MKVNADGISSSRVYLPRGQEYHSLLDFFVATFPHIDRAEWLTRFSEGLVLTPDGQVVAADDAYRPDTHLLYFRRLGLEPD' A
#
# COMPACT_ATOMS: atom_id res chain seq x y z
N MET A 1 -14.88 -7.57 -17.70
CA MET A 1 -14.43 -7.36 -17.34
C MET A 1 -13.78 -6.98 -17.01
N LYS A 2 -13.74 -6.96 -17.00
CA LYS A 2 -13.10 -6.58 -16.64
C LYS A 2 -12.19 -6.35 -16.30
N VAL A 3 -12.03 -6.22 -16.52
CA VAL A 3 -11.13 -5.97 -16.17
C VAL A 3 -10.33 -5.74 -15.76
N ASN A 4 -10.37 -5.52 -15.68
CA ASN A 4 -9.61 -5.26 -15.25
C ASN A 4 -8.99 -5.50 -15.10
N ALA A 5 -9.37 -5.45 -15.12
CA ALA A 5 -8.89 -5.71 -14.84
C ALA A 5 -8.05 -5.88 -15.11
N ASP A 6 -8.04 -5.96 -15.55
CA ASP A 6 -7.19 -6.16 -15.83
C ASP A 6 -6.13 -6.48 -15.28
N GLY A 7 -6.03 -7.01 -15.26
CA GLY A 7 -4.81 -7.51 -14.76
C GLY A 7 -4.31 -6.84 -13.53
N ILE A 8 -4.87 -5.78 -13.20
CA ILE A 8 -4.49 -5.05 -12.01
C ILE A 8 -5.44 -5.43 -10.90
N SER A 9 -4.87 -5.98 -9.84
CA SER A 9 -5.69 -6.30 -8.68
C SER A 9 -5.09 -5.63 -7.47
N SER A 10 -5.95 -5.08 -6.66
CA SER A 10 -5.52 -4.48 -5.42
C SER A 10 -5.57 -5.52 -4.31
N SER A 11 -4.73 -5.32 -3.34
CA SER A 11 -4.78 -6.08 -2.10
C SER A 11 -5.23 -5.15 -1.00
N ARG A 12 -5.99 -5.70 -0.08
CA ARG A 12 -6.48 -4.92 1.05
C ARG A 12 -5.69 -5.27 2.28
N VAL A 13 -5.34 -4.26 3.06
CA VAL A 13 -4.66 -4.49 4.31
C VAL A 13 -5.39 -3.73 5.40
N TYR A 14 -5.54 -4.38 6.56
CA TYR A 14 -6.18 -3.77 7.71
C TYR A 14 -5.11 -3.21 8.63
N LEU A 15 -5.31 -2.00 9.09
CA LEU A 15 -4.41 -1.31 10.00
C LEU A 15 -4.99 -1.45 11.40
N PRO A 16 -4.44 -2.33 12.24
CA PRO A 16 -5.07 -2.63 13.53
C PRO A 16 -4.92 -1.50 14.52
N ARG A 17 -5.86 -1.48 15.45
CA ARG A 17 -5.74 -0.60 16.60
C ARG A 17 -4.77 -1.20 17.60
N GLY A 18 -4.31 -0.35 18.49
CA GLY A 18 -3.43 -0.82 19.54
C GLY A 18 -1.99 -0.93 19.14
N GLN A 19 -1.69 -0.60 17.91
CA GLN A 19 -0.33 -0.55 17.42
C GLN A 19 -0.05 0.84 16.91
N GLU A 20 1.16 1.27 17.10
CA GLU A 20 1.54 2.61 16.69
C GLU A 20 2.73 2.55 15.77
N TYR A 21 2.63 3.24 14.67
CA TYR A 21 3.71 3.37 13.72
C TYR A 21 3.92 4.83 13.43
N HIS A 22 5.14 5.19 13.16
CA HIS A 22 5.48 6.57 12.90
C HIS A 22 4.76 7.09 11.64
N SER A 23 4.59 6.22 10.66
CA SER A 23 3.98 6.61 9.40
C SER A 23 3.39 5.38 8.74
N LEU A 24 2.63 5.61 7.66
CA LEU A 24 2.11 4.50 6.87
C LEU A 24 3.25 3.67 6.30
N LEU A 25 4.32 4.32 5.87
CA LEU A 25 5.46 3.58 5.35
C LEU A 25 6.00 2.61 6.38
N ASP A 26 6.15 3.06 7.62
CA ASP A 26 6.67 2.19 8.67
C ASP A 26 5.76 0.99 8.88
N PHE A 27 4.46 1.21 8.83
CA PHE A 27 3.52 0.11 8.96
C PHE A 27 3.71 -0.92 7.86
N PHE A 28 3.83 -0.45 6.61
CA PHE A 28 3.97 -1.38 5.49
C PHE A 28 5.29 -2.13 5.54
N VAL A 29 6.35 -1.46 5.92
CA VAL A 29 7.66 -2.11 6.04
C VAL A 29 7.62 -3.19 7.11
N ALA A 30 6.99 -2.90 8.24
CA ALA A 30 6.91 -3.88 9.32
C ALA A 30 5.98 -5.05 8.97
N THR A 31 4.91 -4.76 8.25
CA THR A 31 3.93 -5.79 7.93
C THR A 31 4.40 -6.71 6.81
N PHE A 32 5.18 -6.18 5.88
CA PHE A 32 5.66 -6.93 4.74
C PHE A 32 7.18 -6.90 4.71
N PRO A 33 7.83 -7.62 5.60
CA PRO A 33 9.28 -7.53 5.71
C PRO A 33 10.04 -8.05 4.50
N HIS A 34 9.38 -8.80 3.65
CA HIS A 34 10.01 -9.32 2.43
C HIS A 34 10.04 -8.29 1.31
N ILE A 35 9.43 -7.13 1.52
CA ILE A 35 9.41 -6.07 0.52
C ILE A 35 10.25 -4.92 1.05
N ASP A 36 11.20 -4.46 0.23
CA ASP A 36 12.12 -3.41 0.64
C ASP A 36 11.40 -2.10 0.90
N ARG A 37 11.97 -1.33 1.82
CA ARG A 37 11.47 0.00 2.09
C ARG A 37 11.47 0.86 0.81
N ALA A 38 12.52 0.72 0.00
CA ALA A 38 12.60 1.50 -1.24
C ALA A 38 11.46 1.14 -2.19
N GLU A 39 11.07 -0.12 -2.22
CA GLU A 39 9.96 -0.54 -3.08
C GLU A 39 8.67 0.11 -2.62
N TRP A 40 8.44 0.16 -1.29
CA TRP A 40 7.24 0.81 -0.80
C TRP A 40 7.24 2.30 -1.07
N LEU A 41 8.40 2.95 -0.92
CA LEU A 41 8.50 4.37 -1.25
C LEU A 41 8.09 4.62 -2.70
N THR A 42 8.55 3.77 -3.59
CA THR A 42 8.19 3.89 -5.00
C THR A 42 6.70 3.71 -5.20
N ARG A 43 6.10 2.70 -4.55
CA ARG A 43 4.67 2.48 -4.69
C ARG A 43 3.86 3.66 -4.18
N PHE A 44 4.26 4.23 -3.05
CA PHE A 44 3.57 5.42 -2.55
C PHE A 44 3.70 6.58 -3.52
N SER A 45 4.90 6.78 -4.07
CA SER A 45 5.10 7.92 -4.96
C SER A 45 4.36 7.76 -6.28
N GLU A 46 4.06 6.54 -6.66
CA GLU A 46 3.33 6.28 -7.91
C GLU A 46 1.83 6.20 -7.69
N GLY A 47 1.37 6.47 -6.48
CA GLY A 47 -0.06 6.47 -6.23
C GLY A 47 -0.67 5.10 -6.15
N LEU A 48 0.11 4.10 -5.76
CA LEU A 48 -0.37 2.73 -5.72
C LEU A 48 -0.88 2.31 -4.35
N VAL A 49 -0.93 3.23 -3.40
CA VAL A 49 -1.50 2.95 -2.08
C VAL A 49 -2.64 3.93 -1.88
N LEU A 50 -3.83 3.42 -1.66
CA LEU A 50 -5.04 4.22 -1.67
C LEU A 50 -5.91 3.88 -0.48
N THR A 51 -6.78 4.83 -0.13
CA THR A 51 -7.88 4.52 0.78
C THR A 51 -8.95 3.73 0.04
N PRO A 52 -9.86 3.09 0.76
CA PRO A 52 -10.92 2.32 0.07
C PRO A 52 -11.80 3.17 -0.83
N ASP A 53 -11.87 4.48 -0.57
CA ASP A 53 -12.66 5.37 -1.43
C ASP A 53 -11.82 5.97 -2.55
N GLY A 54 -10.58 5.52 -2.71
CA GLY A 54 -9.82 5.87 -3.89
C GLY A 54 -8.86 7.03 -3.76
N GLN A 55 -8.60 7.50 -2.55
CA GLN A 55 -7.69 8.61 -2.36
C GLN A 55 -6.27 8.12 -2.14
N VAL A 56 -5.34 8.70 -2.86
CA VAL A 56 -3.93 8.33 -2.73
C VAL A 56 -3.41 8.84 -1.39
N VAL A 57 -2.63 8.00 -0.71
CA VAL A 57 -2.00 8.38 0.54
C VAL A 57 -0.49 8.44 0.34
N ALA A 58 0.18 9.18 1.20
CA ALA A 58 1.62 9.38 1.11
C ALA A 58 2.34 8.50 2.12
N ALA A 59 3.60 8.23 1.82
CA ALA A 59 4.40 7.38 2.70
C ALA A 59 4.54 7.97 4.08
N ASP A 60 4.63 9.28 4.18
CA ASP A 60 4.81 9.94 5.46
C ASP A 60 3.49 10.36 6.12
N ASP A 61 2.37 9.93 5.57
CA ASP A 61 1.10 10.15 6.23
C ASP A 61 1.07 9.41 7.56
N ALA A 62 0.34 9.99 8.50
CA ALA A 62 0.23 9.38 9.82
C ALA A 62 -0.47 8.03 9.74
N TYR A 63 -0.05 7.12 10.61
CA TYR A 63 -0.69 5.82 10.70
C TYR A 63 -2.16 6.01 11.10
N ARG A 64 -3.05 5.24 10.48
CA ARG A 64 -4.48 5.36 10.68
C ARG A 64 -5.02 4.06 11.25
N PRO A 65 -5.08 3.94 12.57
CA PRO A 65 -5.56 2.68 13.17
C PRO A 65 -7.03 2.43 12.85
N ASP A 66 -7.37 1.17 12.78
CA ASP A 66 -8.75 0.72 12.57
C ASP A 66 -9.28 1.18 11.21
N THR A 67 -8.44 1.13 10.20
CA THR A 67 -8.84 1.44 8.84
C THR A 67 -8.26 0.42 7.90
N HIS A 68 -8.67 0.51 6.65
CA HIS A 68 -8.14 -0.34 5.59
C HIS A 68 -7.47 0.51 4.55
N LEU A 69 -6.50 -0.06 3.87
CA LEU A 69 -5.89 0.57 2.72
C LEU A 69 -5.82 -0.46 1.61
N LEU A 70 -5.76 0.04 0.39
CA LEU A 70 -5.58 -0.80 -0.79
C LEU A 70 -4.19 -0.51 -1.34
N TYR A 71 -3.54 -1.54 -1.83
CA TYR A 71 -2.26 -1.33 -2.47
C TYR A 71 -2.16 -2.21 -3.71
N PHE A 72 -1.37 -1.75 -4.67
CA PHE A 72 -1.23 -2.41 -5.94
C PHE A 72 0.21 -2.79 -6.17
N ARG A 73 0.42 -3.79 -6.99
CA ARG A 73 1.75 -4.13 -7.44
C ARG A 73 2.17 -3.20 -8.55
N ARG A 74 3.46 -3.06 -8.71
CA ARG A 74 4.00 -2.28 -9.81
C ARG A 74 4.11 -3.18 -11.02
N LEU A 75 3.10 -3.13 -11.85
CA LEU A 75 3.08 -3.93 -13.06
C LEU A 75 4.07 -3.38 -14.06
N GLY A 76 4.48 -4.22 -14.95
CA GLY A 76 5.39 -3.81 -16.00
C GLY A 76 6.83 -3.81 -15.60
N LEU A 77 7.11 -3.89 -14.33
CA LEU A 77 8.46 -3.97 -13.84
C LEU A 77 8.85 -5.37 -13.44
N GLU A 78 7.93 -6.28 -13.49
CA GLU A 78 8.18 -7.65 -13.11
C GLU A 78 8.95 -8.29 -14.19
N PRO A 79 10.12 -8.70 -13.93
CA PRO A 79 10.85 -9.37 -14.99
C PRO A 79 10.29 -10.71 -15.24
N ASP A 80 9.79 -11.13 -14.41
CA ASP A 80 9.28 -12.33 -14.49
C ASP A 80 9.11 -13.01 -14.99
#